data_5534987ff4d957bc4d3c01639e70b5e6
#
_entry.id   5534987ff4d957bc4d3c01639e70b5e6
#
_cell.length_a   1.000
_cell.length_b   1.000
_cell.length_c   1.000
_cell.angle_alpha   90.00
_cell.angle_beta   90.00
_cell.angle_gamma   90.00
#
_symmetry.space_group_name_H-M   'P 1'
#
loop_
_entity.id
_entity.type
_entity.pdbx_description
1 polymer ?
#
loop_
_entity_poly.entity_id
_entity_poly.type
_entity_poly.pdbx_seq_one_letter_code
_entity_poly.pdbx_strand_id
1 'polypeptide(L)'
;MNTPTFRKITLQAYKPGRSFLSKKKKIIKLSANESALGMSNNAKKVIKKFNDNISKYPDGKFRDLTSIISKKYNCNQNQVICGSGSDEIIQMLCQLFLNKGDEVVVPEFSFLMYRIYAQIVGAKVVFSKEKNFKVSNTEILKKISKKTKIVFLANPNNPTGTYIPKKQLLELRKRLNKKILLVVDDAYFEYMLNKDYKSGLEIFKKKK
;
A
#
# COMPACT_ATOMS: atom_id res chain seq x y z
N MET A 1 10.11 5.20 -41.62
CA MET A 1 10.63 4.46 -40.44
C MET A 1 9.46 4.18 -39.51
N ASN A 2 9.19 2.91 -39.19
CA ASN A 2 8.16 2.58 -38.22
C ASN A 2 8.72 2.87 -36.81
N THR A 3 8.26 3.93 -36.19
CA THR A 3 8.58 4.22 -34.78
C THR A 3 7.86 3.22 -33.86
N PRO A 4 8.52 2.70 -32.82
CA PRO A 4 7.85 1.87 -31.83
C PRO A 4 6.64 2.58 -31.24
N THR A 5 5.52 1.87 -31.14
CA THR A 5 4.30 2.41 -30.52
C THR A 5 4.17 1.84 -29.12
N PHE A 6 3.86 2.70 -28.14
CA PHE A 6 3.56 2.24 -26.80
C PHE A 6 2.06 1.88 -26.66
N ARG A 7 1.79 0.99 -25.74
CA ARG A 7 0.43 0.58 -25.44
C ARG A 7 -0.39 1.79 -24.91
N LYS A 8 -1.47 2.12 -25.62
CA LYS A 8 -2.40 3.14 -25.11
C LYS A 8 -3.12 2.59 -23.87
N ILE A 9 -2.96 3.26 -22.74
CA ILE A 9 -3.65 2.96 -21.48
C ILE A 9 -4.36 4.23 -21.06
N THR A 10 -5.68 4.14 -20.84
CA THR A 10 -6.45 5.24 -20.26
C THR A 10 -6.35 5.16 -18.75
N LEU A 11 -5.57 6.03 -18.14
CA LEU A 11 -5.39 6.11 -16.71
C LEU A 11 -5.93 7.44 -16.18
N GLN A 12 -6.55 7.39 -15.02
CA GLN A 12 -6.81 8.60 -14.25
C GLN A 12 -5.50 9.04 -13.61
N ALA A 13 -4.94 10.16 -14.10
CA ALA A 13 -3.71 10.70 -13.53
C ALA A 13 -3.86 11.03 -12.05
N TYR A 14 -2.87 10.67 -11.26
CA TYR A 14 -2.77 11.13 -9.88
C TYR A 14 -2.55 12.65 -9.87
N LYS A 15 -3.43 13.37 -9.20
CA LYS A 15 -3.28 14.82 -9.00
C LYS A 15 -2.86 15.06 -7.55
N PRO A 16 -1.59 15.32 -7.27
CA PRO A 16 -1.16 15.66 -5.93
C PRO A 16 -1.80 16.96 -5.46
N GLY A 17 -2.00 17.08 -4.15
CA GLY A 17 -2.50 18.32 -3.57
C GLY A 17 -1.58 19.50 -3.88
N ARG A 18 -2.16 20.68 -4.06
CA ARG A 18 -1.40 21.90 -4.38
C ARG A 18 -0.46 22.26 -3.22
N SER A 19 0.82 22.43 -3.52
CA SER A 19 1.84 22.85 -2.55
C SER A 19 2.00 24.37 -2.47
N PHE A 20 1.50 25.11 -3.48
CA PHE A 20 1.60 26.56 -3.57
C PHE A 20 0.30 27.15 -4.14
N LEU A 21 -0.25 28.17 -3.47
CA LEU A 21 -1.37 28.97 -3.97
C LEU A 21 -0.91 30.29 -4.56
N SER A 22 0.19 30.85 -4.09
CA SER A 22 0.89 32.01 -4.64
C SER A 22 2.31 32.09 -4.10
N LYS A 23 3.20 32.83 -4.78
CA LYS A 23 4.61 33.01 -4.39
C LYS A 23 4.82 33.74 -3.04
N LYS A 24 3.77 34.33 -2.45
CA LYS A 24 3.90 35.25 -1.29
C LYS A 24 3.20 34.80 0.00
N LYS A 25 2.47 33.70 0.02
CA LYS A 25 1.77 33.26 1.26
C LYS A 25 2.30 31.93 1.75
N LYS A 26 2.68 31.90 3.03
CA LYS A 26 3.02 30.67 3.75
C LYS A 26 1.76 29.82 3.87
N ILE A 27 1.78 28.62 3.32
CA ILE A 27 0.64 27.72 3.27
C ILE A 27 0.89 26.55 4.21
N ILE A 28 -0.12 26.15 4.96
CA ILE A 28 -0.14 24.88 5.69
C ILE A 28 -0.69 23.82 4.74
N LYS A 29 0.20 22.94 4.27
CA LYS A 29 -0.17 21.85 3.36
C LYS A 29 -0.68 20.65 4.16
N LEU A 30 -1.97 20.31 3.99
CA LEU A 30 -2.62 19.17 4.65
C LEU A 30 -3.04 18.07 3.67
N SER A 31 -2.60 18.15 2.40
CA SER A 31 -3.13 17.33 1.29
C SER A 31 -2.33 16.06 0.96
N ALA A 32 -1.25 15.77 1.68
CA ALA A 32 -0.34 14.67 1.34
C ALA A 32 0.04 13.77 2.53
N ASN A 33 -0.66 13.90 3.67
CA ASN A 33 -0.40 13.14 4.90
C ASN A 33 1.07 13.23 5.38
N GLU A 34 1.75 14.35 5.08
CA GLU A 34 3.12 14.60 5.53
C GLU A 34 3.15 14.85 7.03
N SER A 35 4.23 14.40 7.70
CA SER A 35 4.39 14.63 9.14
C SER A 35 4.61 16.13 9.43
N ALA A 36 3.67 16.75 10.14
CA ALA A 36 3.81 18.14 10.59
C ALA A 36 4.98 18.33 11.57
N LEU A 37 5.39 17.27 12.29
CA LEU A 37 6.52 17.27 13.22
C LEU A 37 7.87 17.14 12.51
N GLY A 38 7.87 16.79 11.23
CA GLY A 38 9.08 16.54 10.45
C GLY A 38 9.82 15.29 10.89
N MET A 39 11.13 15.28 10.66
CA MET A 39 12.02 14.16 10.93
C MET A 39 12.43 14.10 12.41
N SER A 40 12.56 12.90 12.98
CA SER A 40 13.06 12.70 14.34
C SER A 40 14.50 13.20 14.49
N ASN A 41 14.88 13.66 15.70
CA ASN A 41 16.24 14.12 15.96
C ASN A 41 17.31 13.04 15.75
N ASN A 42 16.97 11.77 16.03
CA ASN A 42 17.89 10.65 15.79
C ASN A 42 18.14 10.45 14.29
N ALA A 43 17.10 10.48 13.46
CA ALA A 43 17.25 10.40 12.01
C ALA A 43 18.07 11.56 11.45
N LYS A 44 17.84 12.81 11.93
CA LYS A 44 18.65 13.97 11.56
C LYS A 44 20.14 13.78 11.88
N LYS A 45 20.47 13.24 13.06
CA LYS A 45 21.86 12.96 13.47
C LYS A 45 22.52 11.92 12.54
N VAL A 46 21.80 10.87 12.19
CA VAL A 46 22.33 9.81 11.28
C VAL A 46 22.60 10.39 9.91
N ILE A 47 21.64 11.11 9.32
CA ILE A 47 21.79 11.71 7.98
C ILE A 47 22.99 12.68 7.95
N LYS A 48 23.17 13.51 8.98
CA LYS A 48 24.33 14.43 9.05
C LYS A 48 25.67 13.71 9.06
N LYS A 49 25.74 12.48 9.59
CA LYS A 49 26.96 11.68 9.64
C LYS A 49 27.15 10.78 8.40
N PHE A 50 26.15 10.70 7.54
CA PHE A 50 26.16 9.77 6.40
C PHE A 50 26.82 10.41 5.18
N ASN A 51 28.13 10.75 5.28
CA ASN A 51 28.83 11.45 4.21
C ASN A 51 29.63 10.52 3.28
N ASP A 52 30.12 9.38 3.75
CA ASP A 52 31.19 8.65 3.07
C ASP A 52 30.74 7.50 2.16
N ASN A 53 29.47 7.16 2.16
CA ASN A 53 28.97 5.99 1.43
C ASN A 53 27.94 6.29 0.32
N ILE A 54 27.61 7.56 0.10
CA ILE A 54 26.58 7.96 -0.91
C ILE A 54 27.01 7.57 -2.33
N SER A 55 28.31 7.52 -2.60
CA SER A 55 28.86 7.13 -3.90
C SER A 55 28.88 5.62 -4.16
N LYS A 56 28.58 4.80 -3.14
CA LYS A 56 28.58 3.34 -3.27
C LYS A 56 27.19 2.79 -3.57
N TYR A 57 27.15 1.72 -4.33
CA TYR A 57 25.88 0.98 -4.51
C TYR A 57 25.38 0.46 -3.15
N PRO A 58 24.06 0.59 -2.88
CA PRO A 58 23.47 0.00 -1.69
C PRO A 58 23.51 -1.54 -1.74
N ASP A 59 23.41 -2.18 -0.58
CA ASP A 59 23.20 -3.63 -0.53
C ASP A 59 21.82 -3.98 -1.14
N GLY A 60 21.82 -4.63 -2.30
CA GLY A 60 20.59 -5.00 -3.03
C GLY A 60 19.67 -5.97 -2.28
N LYS A 61 20.14 -6.57 -1.18
CA LYS A 61 19.31 -7.41 -0.28
C LYS A 61 18.79 -6.65 0.94
N PHE A 62 19.19 -5.40 1.14
CA PHE A 62 18.79 -4.57 2.29
C PHE A 62 18.95 -5.29 3.64
N ARG A 63 20.03 -6.07 3.82
CA ARG A 63 20.21 -7.00 4.96
C ARG A 63 20.06 -6.33 6.31
N ASP A 64 20.66 -5.16 6.51
CA ASP A 64 20.56 -4.43 7.77
C ASP A 64 19.14 -3.98 8.05
N LEU A 65 18.47 -3.39 7.05
CA LEU A 65 17.08 -2.92 7.18
C LEU A 65 16.12 -4.07 7.42
N THR A 66 16.20 -5.14 6.63
CA THR A 66 15.33 -6.32 6.78
C THR A 66 15.56 -7.03 8.11
N SER A 67 16.82 -7.06 8.62
CA SER A 67 17.14 -7.59 9.94
C SER A 67 16.48 -6.78 11.06
N ILE A 68 16.56 -5.44 11.00
CA ILE A 68 15.94 -4.56 12.00
C ILE A 68 14.42 -4.70 11.96
N ILE A 69 13.82 -4.69 10.77
CA ILE A 69 12.37 -4.87 10.59
C ILE A 69 11.93 -6.23 11.15
N SER A 70 12.64 -7.30 10.81
CA SER A 70 12.27 -8.64 11.26
C SER A 70 12.34 -8.79 12.79
N LYS A 71 13.33 -8.16 13.44
CA LYS A 71 13.44 -8.10 14.90
C LYS A 71 12.30 -7.29 15.52
N LYS A 72 12.05 -6.07 14.98
CA LYS A 72 10.99 -5.18 15.48
C LYS A 72 9.62 -5.83 15.45
N TYR A 73 9.31 -6.56 14.38
CA TYR A 73 7.98 -7.16 14.17
C TYR A 73 7.94 -8.66 14.50
N ASN A 74 9.02 -9.23 15.00
CA ASN A 74 9.13 -10.64 15.35
C ASN A 74 8.66 -11.57 14.21
N CYS A 75 9.26 -11.42 13.03
CA CYS A 75 9.03 -12.26 11.86
C CYS A 75 10.38 -12.77 11.31
N ASN A 76 10.36 -13.69 10.34
CA ASN A 76 11.57 -14.14 9.68
C ASN A 76 12.07 -13.05 8.70
N GLN A 77 13.39 -12.83 8.65
CA GLN A 77 13.99 -11.86 7.72
C GLN A 77 13.62 -12.16 6.25
N ASN A 78 13.51 -13.43 5.88
CA ASN A 78 13.08 -13.85 4.54
C ASN A 78 11.61 -13.51 4.21
N GLN A 79 10.84 -13.03 5.18
CA GLN A 79 9.46 -12.57 4.98
C GLN A 79 9.37 -11.05 4.79
N VAL A 80 10.53 -10.37 4.75
CA VAL A 80 10.61 -8.91 4.61
C VAL A 80 11.17 -8.57 3.23
N ILE A 81 10.40 -7.78 2.48
CA ILE A 81 10.82 -7.20 1.20
C ILE A 81 10.76 -5.69 1.36
N CYS A 82 11.83 -5.00 0.97
CA CYS A 82 11.91 -3.54 0.99
C CYS A 82 11.74 -2.96 -0.41
N GLY A 83 11.20 -1.75 -0.47
CA GLY A 83 11.05 -0.98 -1.69
C GLY A 83 10.98 0.51 -1.37
N SER A 84 10.92 1.35 -2.39
CA SER A 84 10.75 2.81 -2.28
C SER A 84 9.32 3.16 -1.83
N GLY A 85 9.01 2.81 -0.58
CA GLY A 85 7.67 2.91 -0.01
C GLY A 85 6.73 1.78 -0.45
N SER A 86 5.49 1.82 0.07
CA SER A 86 4.45 0.85 -0.29
C SER A 86 4.08 0.92 -1.77
N ASP A 87 4.31 2.04 -2.41
CA ASP A 87 3.98 2.28 -3.81
C ASP A 87 4.73 1.30 -4.74
N GLU A 88 6.04 1.15 -4.56
CA GLU A 88 6.84 0.19 -5.31
C GLU A 88 6.44 -1.26 -5.01
N ILE A 89 6.12 -1.57 -3.75
CA ILE A 89 5.63 -2.91 -3.38
C ILE A 89 4.31 -3.24 -4.07
N ILE A 90 3.37 -2.30 -4.14
CA ILE A 90 2.10 -2.46 -4.86
C ILE A 90 2.36 -2.73 -6.34
N GLN A 91 3.27 -1.97 -6.96
CA GLN A 91 3.69 -2.18 -8.35
C GLN A 91 4.27 -3.57 -8.56
N MET A 92 5.21 -4.01 -7.72
CA MET A 92 5.80 -5.36 -7.78
C MET A 92 4.74 -6.45 -7.65
N LEU A 93 3.80 -6.32 -6.70
CA LEU A 93 2.70 -7.27 -6.54
C LEU A 93 1.84 -7.35 -7.79
N CYS A 94 1.49 -6.23 -8.40
CA CYS A 94 0.73 -6.23 -9.65
C CYS A 94 1.50 -6.90 -10.79
N GLN A 95 2.80 -6.64 -10.92
CA GLN A 95 3.64 -7.24 -11.97
C GLN A 95 3.83 -8.76 -11.79
N LEU A 96 3.92 -9.25 -10.55
CA LEU A 96 4.17 -10.65 -10.25
C LEU A 96 2.91 -11.53 -10.29
N PHE A 97 1.76 -10.99 -9.90
CA PHE A 97 0.55 -11.79 -9.69
C PHE A 97 -0.56 -11.56 -10.71
N LEU A 98 -0.43 -10.56 -11.60
CA LEU A 98 -1.48 -10.20 -12.55
C LEU A 98 -1.03 -10.34 -13.99
N ASN A 99 -1.94 -10.88 -14.80
CA ASN A 99 -1.86 -10.89 -16.25
C ASN A 99 -3.01 -10.08 -16.86
N LYS A 100 -2.89 -9.77 -18.16
CA LYS A 100 -3.99 -9.15 -18.91
C LYS A 100 -5.28 -9.96 -18.76
N GLY A 101 -6.35 -9.30 -18.32
CA GLY A 101 -7.66 -9.92 -18.12
C GLY A 101 -7.91 -10.51 -16.74
N ASP A 102 -6.90 -10.63 -15.87
CA ASP A 102 -7.10 -10.90 -14.44
C ASP A 102 -7.86 -9.76 -13.77
N GLU A 103 -8.45 -10.02 -12.61
CA GLU A 103 -9.21 -9.03 -11.87
C GLU A 103 -8.58 -8.73 -10.52
N VAL A 104 -8.65 -7.45 -10.15
CA VAL A 104 -8.27 -6.93 -8.83
C VAL A 104 -9.50 -6.30 -8.19
N VAL A 105 -9.83 -6.70 -6.97
CA VAL A 105 -10.91 -6.09 -6.21
C VAL A 105 -10.32 -5.03 -5.28
N VAL A 106 -10.86 -3.82 -5.35
CA VAL A 106 -10.48 -2.68 -4.50
C VAL A 106 -11.73 -1.98 -3.96
N PRO A 107 -11.73 -1.46 -2.73
CA PRO A 107 -12.79 -0.59 -2.24
C PRO A 107 -12.86 0.69 -3.07
N GLU A 108 -14.08 1.23 -3.23
CA GLU A 108 -14.36 2.36 -4.11
C GLU A 108 -13.56 3.62 -3.74
N PHE A 109 -13.47 3.92 -2.45
CA PHE A 109 -12.75 5.08 -1.91
C PHE A 109 -11.43 4.65 -1.27
N SER A 110 -10.56 3.94 -2.00
CA SER A 110 -9.27 3.51 -1.50
C SER A 110 -8.09 4.16 -2.26
N PHE A 111 -6.88 3.83 -1.84
CA PHE A 111 -5.67 4.42 -2.41
C PHE A 111 -5.58 4.21 -3.92
N LEU A 112 -5.37 5.31 -4.63
CA LEU A 112 -5.45 5.37 -6.09
C LEU A 112 -4.46 4.43 -6.79
N MET A 113 -3.29 4.18 -6.19
CA MET A 113 -2.23 3.43 -6.86
C MET A 113 -2.56 1.95 -7.06
N TYR A 114 -3.44 1.35 -6.26
CA TYR A 114 -3.90 -0.02 -6.49
C TYR A 114 -4.48 -0.20 -7.89
N ARG A 115 -5.37 0.73 -8.29
CA ARG A 115 -6.00 0.68 -9.61
C ARG A 115 -5.06 1.07 -10.74
N ILE A 116 -4.17 2.03 -10.53
CA ILE A 116 -3.21 2.47 -11.54
C ILE A 116 -2.28 1.32 -11.93
N TYR A 117 -1.63 0.68 -10.95
CA TYR A 117 -0.70 -0.41 -11.25
C TYR A 117 -1.39 -1.67 -11.81
N ALA A 118 -2.59 -2.00 -11.33
CA ALA A 118 -3.38 -3.08 -11.92
C ALA A 118 -3.72 -2.80 -13.40
N GLN A 119 -4.10 -1.57 -13.73
CA GLN A 119 -4.40 -1.20 -15.13
C GLN A 119 -3.15 -1.17 -16.02
N ILE A 120 -1.99 -0.78 -15.49
CA ILE A 120 -0.72 -0.79 -16.23
C ILE A 120 -0.39 -2.19 -16.72
N VAL A 121 -0.60 -3.23 -15.94
CA VAL A 121 -0.37 -4.62 -16.35
C VAL A 121 -1.52 -5.22 -17.18
N GLY A 122 -2.60 -4.46 -17.37
CA GLY A 122 -3.77 -4.87 -18.17
C GLY A 122 -4.81 -5.68 -17.41
N ALA A 123 -4.73 -5.67 -16.08
CA ALA A 123 -5.76 -6.26 -15.24
C ALA A 123 -7.00 -5.34 -15.14
N LYS A 124 -8.16 -5.94 -14.91
CA LYS A 124 -9.42 -5.24 -14.70
C LYS A 124 -9.58 -4.90 -13.23
N VAL A 125 -9.87 -3.63 -12.95
CA VAL A 125 -10.20 -3.17 -11.61
C VAL A 125 -11.70 -3.32 -11.37
N VAL A 126 -12.06 -4.02 -10.30
CA VAL A 126 -13.43 -4.25 -9.87
C VAL A 126 -13.66 -3.56 -8.53
N PHE A 127 -14.54 -2.58 -8.51
CA PHE A 127 -14.82 -1.81 -7.30
C PHE A 127 -15.84 -2.49 -6.40
N SER A 128 -15.54 -2.60 -5.12
CA SER A 128 -16.51 -2.95 -4.08
C SER A 128 -17.10 -1.68 -3.48
N LYS A 129 -18.43 -1.63 -3.36
CA LYS A 129 -19.13 -0.49 -2.76
C LYS A 129 -18.80 -0.35 -1.29
N GLU A 130 -18.76 0.88 -0.84
CA GLU A 130 -18.64 1.23 0.57
C GLU A 130 -19.95 1.82 1.09
N LYS A 131 -20.24 1.63 2.36
CA LYS A 131 -21.36 2.26 3.05
C LYS A 131 -20.82 3.25 4.07
N ASN A 132 -21.18 4.52 3.96
CA ASN A 132 -20.66 5.59 4.82
C ASN A 132 -19.12 5.61 4.85
N PHE A 133 -18.48 5.48 3.70
CA PHE A 133 -17.02 5.43 3.54
C PHE A 133 -16.34 4.29 4.32
N LYS A 134 -17.07 3.26 4.72
CA LYS A 134 -16.55 2.07 5.39
C LYS A 134 -16.54 0.89 4.44
N VAL A 135 -15.43 0.20 4.40
CA VAL A 135 -15.26 -1.02 3.63
C VAL A 135 -16.17 -2.13 4.19
N SER A 136 -16.80 -2.87 3.30
CA SER A 136 -17.70 -3.97 3.63
C SER A 136 -17.18 -5.31 3.10
N ASN A 137 -16.96 -6.27 3.97
CA ASN A 137 -16.60 -7.64 3.59
C ASN A 137 -17.61 -8.24 2.60
N THR A 138 -18.90 -8.02 2.85
CA THR A 138 -19.98 -8.55 1.98
C THR A 138 -19.86 -7.98 0.57
N GLU A 139 -19.60 -6.68 0.45
CA GLU A 139 -19.48 -6.04 -0.86
C GLU A 139 -18.19 -6.48 -1.58
N ILE A 140 -17.08 -6.65 -0.87
CA ILE A 140 -15.85 -7.25 -1.45
C ILE A 140 -16.16 -8.65 -1.99
N LEU A 141 -16.76 -9.52 -1.16
CA LEU A 141 -17.02 -10.91 -1.52
C LEU A 141 -17.99 -11.06 -2.70
N LYS A 142 -18.99 -10.17 -2.84
CA LYS A 142 -19.87 -10.12 -4.02
C LYS A 142 -19.13 -9.83 -5.33
N LYS A 143 -17.94 -9.22 -5.25
CA LYS A 143 -17.14 -8.85 -6.42
C LYS A 143 -16.08 -9.89 -6.81
N ILE A 144 -15.92 -10.93 -6.00
CA ILE A 144 -14.97 -12.00 -6.29
C ILE A 144 -15.48 -12.86 -7.44
N SER A 145 -14.62 -13.09 -8.41
CA SER A 145 -14.85 -13.99 -9.55
C SER A 145 -13.74 -15.03 -9.67
N LYS A 146 -13.85 -15.94 -10.65
CA LYS A 146 -12.76 -16.89 -11.00
C LYS A 146 -11.50 -16.18 -11.52
N LYS A 147 -11.62 -14.94 -12.00
CA LYS A 147 -10.52 -14.12 -12.52
C LYS A 147 -9.85 -13.28 -11.44
N THR A 148 -10.43 -13.18 -10.25
CA THR A 148 -9.87 -12.37 -9.16
C THR A 148 -8.57 -12.99 -8.64
N LYS A 149 -7.48 -12.23 -8.67
CA LYS A 149 -6.16 -12.62 -8.17
C LYS A 149 -5.76 -11.89 -6.90
N ILE A 150 -6.10 -10.60 -6.81
CA ILE A 150 -5.71 -9.75 -5.69
C ILE A 150 -6.93 -9.02 -5.14
N VAL A 151 -6.99 -8.91 -3.82
CA VAL A 151 -7.84 -7.96 -3.09
C VAL A 151 -6.92 -7.01 -2.36
N PHE A 152 -6.94 -5.72 -2.70
CA PHE A 152 -6.24 -4.67 -1.95
C PHE A 152 -7.17 -4.06 -0.90
N LEU A 153 -6.62 -3.85 0.28
CA LEU A 153 -7.32 -3.28 1.42
C LEU A 153 -6.39 -2.39 2.23
N ALA A 154 -6.59 -1.08 2.19
CA ALA A 154 -5.93 -0.17 3.13
C ALA A 154 -6.65 -0.23 4.48
N ASN A 155 -5.91 -0.44 5.58
CA ASN A 155 -6.49 -0.57 6.91
C ASN A 155 -5.56 -0.04 8.01
N PRO A 156 -5.71 1.22 8.46
CA PRO A 156 -6.82 2.14 8.16
C PRO A 156 -6.82 2.64 6.71
N ASN A 157 -7.99 3.00 6.21
CA ASN A 157 -8.17 3.34 4.81
C ASN A 157 -7.71 4.77 4.49
N ASN A 158 -6.99 4.93 3.41
CA ASN A 158 -6.66 6.22 2.79
C ASN A 158 -7.55 6.39 1.54
N PRO A 159 -8.37 7.47 1.44
CA PRO A 159 -8.35 8.71 2.23
C PRO A 159 -9.37 8.79 3.37
N THR A 160 -10.23 7.80 3.58
CA THR A 160 -11.42 7.92 4.44
C THR A 160 -11.12 7.91 5.94
N GLY A 161 -9.96 7.40 6.35
CA GLY A 161 -9.58 7.24 7.76
C GLY A 161 -10.40 6.15 8.49
N THR A 162 -11.30 5.46 7.80
CA THR A 162 -12.07 4.37 8.38
C THR A 162 -11.25 3.07 8.45
N TYR A 163 -11.67 2.11 9.25
CA TYR A 163 -10.96 0.84 9.38
C TYR A 163 -11.93 -0.35 9.51
N ILE A 164 -11.37 -1.54 9.27
CA ILE A 164 -12.03 -2.82 9.51
C ILE A 164 -11.47 -3.42 10.82
N PRO A 165 -12.33 -3.78 11.81
CA PRO A 165 -11.90 -4.46 13.02
C PRO A 165 -11.24 -5.81 12.73
N LYS A 166 -10.36 -6.26 13.65
CA LYS A 166 -9.66 -7.55 13.57
C LYS A 166 -10.59 -8.72 13.22
N LYS A 167 -11.75 -8.81 13.88
CA LYS A 167 -12.71 -9.90 13.64
C LYS A 167 -13.17 -9.93 12.17
N GLN A 168 -13.49 -8.78 11.62
CA GLN A 168 -13.94 -8.67 10.21
C GLN A 168 -12.82 -8.98 9.23
N LEU A 169 -11.58 -8.55 9.51
CA LEU A 169 -10.44 -8.84 8.65
C LEU A 169 -10.13 -10.34 8.60
N LEU A 170 -10.20 -11.02 9.74
CA LEU A 170 -10.07 -12.48 9.83
C LEU A 170 -11.19 -13.20 9.06
N GLU A 171 -12.43 -12.74 9.20
CA GLU A 171 -13.58 -13.28 8.48
C GLU A 171 -13.41 -13.12 6.97
N LEU A 172 -13.00 -11.94 6.50
CA LEU A 172 -12.71 -11.71 5.08
C LEU A 172 -11.70 -12.73 4.56
N ARG A 173 -10.55 -12.89 5.24
CA ARG A 173 -9.53 -13.86 4.83
C ARG A 173 -10.06 -15.30 4.81
N LYS A 174 -10.85 -15.70 5.81
CA LYS A 174 -11.44 -17.03 5.89
C LYS A 174 -12.37 -17.33 4.71
N ARG A 175 -13.13 -16.33 4.26
CA ARG A 175 -14.11 -16.48 3.17
C ARG A 175 -13.50 -16.32 1.77
N LEU A 176 -12.34 -15.68 1.64
CA LEU A 176 -11.63 -15.57 0.37
C LEU A 176 -10.99 -16.91 0.00
N ASN A 177 -11.06 -17.26 -1.28
CA ASN A 177 -10.34 -18.42 -1.81
C ASN A 177 -8.84 -18.27 -1.49
N LYS A 178 -8.18 -19.39 -1.13
CA LYS A 178 -6.75 -19.41 -0.79
C LYS A 178 -5.84 -18.96 -1.94
N LYS A 179 -6.29 -19.10 -3.20
CA LYS A 179 -5.57 -18.65 -4.40
C LYS A 179 -5.63 -17.14 -4.61
N ILE A 180 -6.46 -16.41 -3.87
CA ILE A 180 -6.55 -14.95 -3.94
C ILE A 180 -5.59 -14.34 -2.92
N LEU A 181 -4.71 -13.47 -3.37
CA LEU A 181 -3.84 -12.69 -2.52
C LEU A 181 -4.64 -11.57 -1.85
N LEU A 182 -4.70 -11.58 -0.53
CA LEU A 182 -5.20 -10.45 0.25
C LEU A 182 -4.01 -9.58 0.66
N VAL A 183 -3.96 -8.38 0.14
CA VAL A 183 -2.95 -7.36 0.49
C VAL A 183 -3.58 -6.40 1.47
N VAL A 184 -3.05 -6.37 2.69
CA VAL A 184 -3.46 -5.40 3.72
C VAL A 184 -2.40 -4.33 3.80
N ASP A 185 -2.75 -3.11 3.41
CA ASP A 185 -1.87 -1.95 3.46
C ASP A 185 -2.04 -1.25 4.82
N ASP A 186 -1.04 -1.43 5.64
CA ASP A 186 -0.99 -0.95 7.03
C ASP A 186 -0.22 0.39 7.15
N ALA A 187 -0.11 1.20 6.08
CA ALA A 187 0.71 2.42 6.05
C ALA A 187 0.45 3.40 7.21
N TYR A 188 -0.72 3.33 7.81
CA TYR A 188 -1.13 4.24 8.89
C TYR A 188 -1.50 3.52 10.19
N PHE A 189 -1.08 2.28 10.38
CA PHE A 189 -1.51 1.49 11.55
C PHE A 189 -1.03 2.08 12.89
N GLU A 190 0.09 2.78 12.92
CA GLU A 190 0.60 3.41 14.14
C GLU A 190 -0.31 4.54 14.69
N TYR A 191 -1.20 5.07 13.87
CA TYR A 191 -2.18 6.08 14.31
C TYR A 191 -3.43 5.47 14.96
N MET A 192 -3.57 4.14 14.94
CA MET A 192 -4.76 3.47 15.45
C MET A 192 -4.71 3.24 16.96
N LEU A 193 -5.69 3.79 17.66
CA LEU A 193 -5.85 3.65 19.10
C LEU A 193 -7.02 2.71 19.49
N ASN A 194 -7.79 2.25 18.52
CA ASN A 194 -8.97 1.43 18.75
C ASN A 194 -8.59 0.02 19.20
N LYS A 195 -9.18 -0.45 20.30
CA LYS A 195 -8.87 -1.75 20.92
C LYS A 195 -9.22 -2.96 20.03
N ASP A 196 -10.22 -2.82 19.18
CA ASP A 196 -10.68 -3.86 18.24
C ASP A 196 -9.91 -3.87 16.90
N TYR A 197 -9.03 -2.88 16.68
CA TYR A 197 -8.12 -2.85 15.55
C TYR A 197 -6.87 -3.70 15.81
N LYS A 198 -6.37 -4.33 14.78
CA LYS A 198 -5.03 -4.95 14.70
C LYS A 198 -4.52 -4.84 13.28
N SER A 199 -3.23 -4.58 13.12
CA SER A 199 -2.60 -4.54 11.81
C SER A 199 -2.64 -5.91 11.12
N GLY A 200 -2.58 -5.92 9.80
CA GLY A 200 -2.47 -7.17 9.04
C GLY A 200 -1.26 -8.00 9.46
N LEU A 201 -0.15 -7.33 9.76
CA LEU A 201 1.05 -7.98 10.26
C LEU A 201 0.83 -8.69 11.60
N GLU A 202 0.16 -8.06 12.57
CA GLU A 202 -0.14 -8.68 13.87
C GLU A 202 -1.08 -9.89 13.73
N ILE A 203 -2.00 -9.84 12.76
CA ILE A 203 -3.01 -10.89 12.55
C ILE A 203 -2.43 -12.09 11.80
N PHE A 204 -1.64 -11.86 10.75
CA PHE A 204 -1.27 -12.87 9.77
C PHE A 204 0.18 -13.32 9.82
N LYS A 205 1.03 -12.66 10.62
CA LYS A 205 2.42 -13.13 10.76
C LYS A 205 2.46 -14.55 11.28
N LYS A 206 3.25 -15.41 10.64
CA LYS A 206 3.60 -16.69 11.21
C LYS A 206 4.55 -16.44 12.39
N LYS A 207 4.24 -16.98 13.55
CA LYS A 207 5.20 -17.04 14.66
C LYS A 207 6.42 -17.85 14.21
N LYS A 208 7.61 -17.43 14.65
CA LYS A 208 8.84 -18.25 14.51
C LYS A 208 8.64 -19.57 15.20
#